data_0ab00efe222021c5282ef2c9a63f3926
#
_entry.id   0ab00efe222021c5282ef2c9a63f3926
#
_cell.length_a   1.000
_cell.length_b   1.000
_cell.length_c   1.000
_cell.angle_alpha   90.00
_cell.angle_beta   90.00
_cell.angle_gamma   90.00
#
_symmetry.space_group_name_H-M   'P 1'
#
loop_
_entity.id
_entity.type
_entity.pdbx_description
1 polymer ?
#
loop_
_entity_poly.entity_id
_entity_poly.type
_entity_poly.pdbx_seq_one_letter_code
_entity_poly.pdbx_strand_id
1 'polypeptide(L)'
;MSLSRRPVPPPPPRRAHAGAAPATVRAKDERGPPPPIPYHTRPSAALARRPPPPPAKRTQQPVPDSLPVNRRIPPPPPPLLPTPPPEPLQEPSYDDDTEDNCIECYDFSAVDVHAAQFPRHTLTSLDDLAYALTSPFSSETEKARAIFTWLHHNIAYDAVSFLSGNIRAQSPEATFSSGLAVCEGYAGLFSDLAQRSGLQAHKVSGHGKGYGYQALAPGQPPPPYQGNHAWNCVLMDGEWRLIDACWGAGFLNGSTYTQSFSPRFFTSSPAEFGKRHYPEDPSYQLLSEEHGEPVSWEDYILTPEGPQLFRDFYTVNLSPEFLQPASPHLNGGQPASFHIFKRCQHMSTAEKDNHVYFLHHDNSQIPLLPNAEGGWSVTIPVIKGDVKLCYLQTLNGCDAKGISVRQFTSSIGRSAMSWQGLVAWSVI
;
A
#
# COMPACT_ATOMS: atom_id res chain seq x y z
N MET A 1 -5.21 47.36 -56.32
CA MET A 1 -5.73 46.01 -56.61
C MET A 1 -6.46 45.49 -55.38
N SER A 2 -7.77 45.52 -55.42
CA SER A 2 -8.68 45.23 -54.29
C SER A 2 -8.95 43.72 -54.28
N LEU A 3 -8.64 43.03 -53.20
CA LEU A 3 -8.96 41.60 -53.00
C LEU A 3 -10.35 41.48 -52.39
N SER A 4 -11.30 41.05 -53.22
CA SER A 4 -12.69 40.72 -52.90
C SER A 4 -12.74 39.55 -51.87
N ARG A 5 -13.35 39.77 -50.69
CA ARG A 5 -13.69 38.73 -49.73
C ARG A 5 -14.95 38.00 -50.16
N ARG A 6 -14.91 36.67 -50.28
CA ARG A 6 -16.08 35.81 -50.51
C ARG A 6 -16.98 35.82 -49.29
N PRO A 7 -18.33 35.83 -49.46
CA PRO A 7 -19.26 35.76 -48.36
C PRO A 7 -19.36 34.37 -47.73
N VAL A 8 -19.51 34.32 -46.40
CA VAL A 8 -19.73 33.11 -45.61
C VAL A 8 -21.16 32.62 -45.82
N PRO A 9 -21.41 31.29 -46.02
CA PRO A 9 -22.74 30.76 -46.17
C PRO A 9 -23.54 30.82 -44.84
N PRO A 10 -24.88 30.96 -44.93
CA PRO A 10 -25.75 31.07 -43.74
C PRO A 10 -25.87 29.71 -43.02
N PRO A 11 -26.11 29.69 -41.68
CA PRO A 11 -26.33 28.49 -40.89
C PRO A 11 -27.65 27.78 -41.27
N PRO A 12 -27.72 26.43 -41.12
CA PRO A 12 -28.92 25.68 -41.43
C PRO A 12 -30.09 26.00 -40.48
N PRO A 13 -31.37 25.85 -40.94
CA PRO A 13 -32.53 26.18 -40.15
C PRO A 13 -32.73 25.22 -38.96
N ARG A 14 -33.09 25.78 -37.80
CA ARG A 14 -33.49 25.04 -36.61
C ARG A 14 -34.76 24.25 -36.87
N ARG A 15 -34.74 22.93 -36.64
CA ARG A 15 -35.93 22.08 -36.62
C ARG A 15 -36.87 22.52 -35.50
N ALA A 16 -38.13 22.81 -35.83
CA ALA A 16 -39.18 23.04 -34.87
C ALA A 16 -39.50 21.74 -34.13
N HIS A 17 -39.46 21.80 -32.78
CA HIS A 17 -39.92 20.70 -31.93
C HIS A 17 -41.43 20.69 -31.91
N ALA A 18 -42.05 19.62 -32.38
CA ALA A 18 -43.46 19.31 -32.20
C ALA A 18 -43.74 19.09 -30.71
N GLY A 19 -44.81 19.65 -30.20
CA GLY A 19 -45.20 19.61 -28.81
C GLY A 19 -45.42 18.18 -28.30
N ALA A 20 -44.79 17.85 -27.19
CA ALA A 20 -45.05 16.64 -26.42
C ALA A 20 -46.24 16.86 -25.47
N ALA A 21 -47.18 15.93 -25.49
CA ALA A 21 -48.26 15.80 -24.55
C ALA A 21 -47.75 15.55 -23.11
N PRO A 22 -48.52 15.90 -22.05
CA PRO A 22 -48.05 15.77 -20.67
C PRO A 22 -47.84 14.29 -20.31
N ALA A 23 -46.63 13.95 -19.87
CA ALA A 23 -46.29 12.63 -19.37
C ALA A 23 -46.98 12.41 -18.01
N THR A 24 -47.77 11.37 -17.94
CA THR A 24 -48.29 10.78 -16.69
C THR A 24 -47.12 10.43 -15.75
N VAL A 25 -47.23 10.92 -14.52
CA VAL A 25 -46.32 10.62 -13.41
C VAL A 25 -46.33 9.10 -13.20
N ARG A 26 -45.24 8.41 -13.59
CA ARG A 26 -44.98 7.02 -13.20
C ARG A 26 -44.50 7.02 -11.77
N ALA A 27 -45.13 6.15 -10.97
CA ALA A 27 -44.78 5.84 -9.61
C ALA A 27 -43.26 5.58 -9.44
N LYS A 28 -42.69 6.11 -8.38
CA LYS A 28 -41.35 5.80 -7.91
C LYS A 28 -41.22 4.28 -7.79
N ASP A 29 -40.28 3.74 -8.52
CA ASP A 29 -39.83 2.35 -8.37
C ASP A 29 -39.11 2.25 -7.01
N GLU A 30 -39.82 1.79 -5.99
CA GLU A 30 -39.29 1.46 -4.68
C GLU A 30 -38.57 0.11 -4.78
N ARG A 31 -37.47 0.06 -5.48
CA ARG A 31 -36.49 -0.99 -5.31
C ARG A 31 -35.56 -0.57 -4.19
N GLY A 32 -35.80 -1.19 -3.02
CA GLY A 32 -34.87 -1.14 -1.90
C GLY A 32 -33.47 -1.58 -2.32
N PRO A 33 -32.44 -1.31 -1.50
CA PRO A 33 -31.08 -1.73 -1.81
C PRO A 33 -31.05 -3.24 -2.09
N PRO A 34 -30.19 -3.69 -3.03
CA PRO A 34 -30.09 -5.12 -3.33
C PRO A 34 -29.78 -5.87 -2.03
N PRO A 35 -30.37 -7.08 -1.84
CA PRO A 35 -30.12 -7.87 -0.66
C PRO A 35 -28.63 -8.17 -0.54
N PRO A 36 -28.07 -8.23 0.68
CA PRO A 36 -26.67 -8.59 0.89
C PRO A 36 -26.43 -9.96 0.25
N ILE A 37 -25.35 -10.08 -0.51
CA ILE A 37 -24.95 -11.31 -1.18
C ILE A 37 -24.73 -12.37 -0.10
N PRO A 38 -25.38 -13.54 -0.16
CA PRO A 38 -25.15 -14.60 0.82
C PRO A 38 -23.70 -15.10 0.66
N TYR A 39 -22.87 -14.78 1.62
CA TYR A 39 -21.58 -15.45 1.77
C TYR A 39 -21.89 -16.91 2.10
N HIS A 40 -21.41 -17.82 1.26
CA HIS A 40 -21.48 -19.25 1.56
C HIS A 40 -20.70 -19.48 2.85
N THR A 41 -21.40 -19.60 3.96
CA THR A 41 -20.89 -20.23 5.16
C THR A 41 -20.47 -21.64 4.77
N ARG A 42 -19.17 -21.89 4.68
CA ARG A 42 -18.66 -23.25 4.65
C ARG A 42 -19.19 -23.94 5.90
N PRO A 43 -19.78 -25.14 5.79
CA PRO A 43 -20.10 -25.93 6.97
C PRO A 43 -18.77 -26.19 7.69
N SER A 44 -18.70 -25.80 8.95
CA SER A 44 -17.63 -26.14 9.86
C SER A 44 -17.53 -27.65 9.96
N ALA A 45 -16.65 -28.25 9.18
CA ALA A 45 -16.26 -29.65 9.35
C ALA A 45 -15.23 -29.68 10.50
N ALA A 46 -15.75 -29.62 11.71
CA ALA A 46 -15.01 -30.02 12.90
C ALA A 46 -14.70 -31.52 12.79
N LEU A 47 -13.56 -31.84 12.23
CA LEU A 47 -12.84 -33.08 12.45
C LEU A 47 -11.39 -32.70 12.73
N ALA A 48 -11.16 -32.42 14.01
CA ALA A 48 -9.82 -32.33 14.58
C ALA A 48 -9.05 -33.60 14.23
N ARG A 49 -8.19 -33.55 13.23
CA ARG A 49 -7.11 -34.53 13.08
C ARG A 49 -6.09 -34.22 14.15
N ARG A 50 -5.99 -35.09 15.15
CA ARG A 50 -4.90 -35.11 16.12
C ARG A 50 -3.57 -35.09 15.39
N PRO A 51 -2.59 -34.29 15.86
CA PRO A 51 -1.23 -34.35 15.34
C PRO A 51 -0.67 -35.77 15.55
N PRO A 52 0.19 -36.30 14.67
CA PRO A 52 0.82 -37.58 14.84
C PRO A 52 1.67 -37.59 16.12
N PRO A 53 1.72 -38.71 16.84
CA PRO A 53 2.53 -38.81 18.04
C PRO A 53 4.03 -38.65 17.68
N PRO A 54 4.84 -38.07 18.59
CA PRO A 54 6.27 -37.95 18.39
C PRO A 54 6.91 -39.34 18.24
N PRO A 55 8.00 -39.47 17.44
CA PRO A 55 8.65 -40.76 17.23
C PRO A 55 9.19 -41.33 18.54
N ALA A 56 8.93 -42.62 18.75
CA ALA A 56 9.34 -43.36 19.93
C ALA A 56 10.86 -43.29 20.09
N LYS A 57 11.32 -42.96 21.29
CA LYS A 57 12.72 -43.03 21.67
C LYS A 57 13.24 -44.47 21.47
N ARG A 58 14.20 -44.61 20.57
CA ARG A 58 14.89 -45.86 20.30
C ARG A 58 15.69 -46.26 21.54
N THR A 59 15.22 -47.29 22.23
CA THR A 59 15.94 -47.92 23.33
C THR A 59 17.23 -48.49 22.77
N GLN A 60 18.38 -48.04 23.23
CA GLN A 60 19.67 -48.64 22.92
C GLN A 60 19.78 -49.97 23.67
N GLN A 61 19.98 -51.05 22.94
CA GLN A 61 20.42 -52.34 23.49
C GLN A 61 21.89 -52.26 23.95
N PRO A 62 22.24 -52.93 25.05
CA PRO A 62 23.61 -52.97 25.54
C PRO A 62 24.50 -53.79 24.59
N VAL A 63 25.65 -53.21 24.21
CA VAL A 63 26.71 -53.87 23.46
C VAL A 63 27.57 -54.65 24.43
N PRO A 64 27.98 -55.92 24.11
CA PRO A 64 28.81 -56.70 25.02
C PRO A 64 30.24 -56.20 25.12
N ASP A 65 30.79 -56.37 26.31
CA ASP A 65 32.18 -56.11 26.70
C ASP A 65 33.20 -56.73 25.76
N SER A 66 34.08 -55.91 25.19
CA SER A 66 35.28 -56.36 24.48
C SER A 66 36.54 -55.77 25.13
N LEU A 67 37.31 -56.64 25.68
CA LEU A 67 38.74 -56.72 26.03
C LEU A 67 39.62 -55.44 26.09
N PRO A 68 40.54 -55.31 27.02
CA PRO A 68 41.32 -54.13 27.33
C PRO A 68 42.37 -53.84 26.26
N VAL A 69 42.28 -52.72 25.60
CA VAL A 69 43.34 -52.17 24.75
C VAL A 69 44.30 -51.34 25.61
N ASN A 70 45.50 -51.71 25.56
CA ASN A 70 46.66 -51.13 26.23
C ASN A 70 46.82 -49.64 25.79
N ARG A 71 46.39 -48.72 26.63
CA ARG A 71 46.51 -47.25 26.36
C ARG A 71 47.92 -46.81 26.75
N ARG A 72 48.74 -46.50 25.77
CA ARG A 72 49.96 -45.71 25.95
C ARG A 72 49.53 -44.28 26.33
N ILE A 73 50.06 -43.81 27.45
CA ILE A 73 49.84 -42.43 27.94
C ILE A 73 50.57 -41.49 26.97
N PRO A 74 49.92 -40.51 26.36
CA PRO A 74 50.60 -39.51 25.55
C PRO A 74 51.46 -38.59 26.44
N PRO A 75 52.56 -38.05 25.90
CA PRO A 75 53.43 -37.14 26.63
C PRO A 75 52.73 -35.88 27.04
N PRO A 76 53.10 -35.21 28.14
CA PRO A 76 52.47 -33.96 28.59
C PRO A 76 52.64 -32.86 27.55
N PRO A 77 51.65 -32.00 27.39
CA PRO A 77 51.71 -30.86 26.45
C PRO A 77 52.81 -29.87 26.90
N PRO A 78 53.46 -29.16 25.94
CA PRO A 78 54.44 -28.14 26.26
C PRO A 78 53.84 -27.02 27.09
N PRO A 79 54.64 -26.26 27.88
CA PRO A 79 54.16 -25.14 28.68
C PRO A 79 53.47 -24.09 27.79
N LEU A 80 52.28 -23.66 28.17
CA LEU A 80 51.58 -22.56 27.52
C LEU A 80 52.37 -21.27 27.71
N LEU A 81 52.70 -20.59 26.62
CA LEU A 81 53.20 -19.22 26.62
C LEU A 81 52.12 -18.31 27.26
N PRO A 82 52.51 -17.27 28.03
CA PRO A 82 51.55 -16.36 28.62
C PRO A 82 50.69 -15.72 27.52
N THR A 83 49.40 -15.87 27.65
CA THR A 83 48.41 -15.21 26.79
C THR A 83 48.55 -13.70 26.95
N PRO A 84 48.65 -12.92 25.88
CA PRO A 84 48.57 -11.47 25.98
C PRO A 84 47.24 -11.07 26.63
N PRO A 85 47.19 -9.93 27.37
CA PRO A 85 45.95 -9.45 27.94
C PRO A 85 44.89 -9.30 26.83
N PRO A 86 43.60 -9.60 27.13
CA PRO A 86 42.55 -9.42 26.14
C PRO A 86 42.57 -7.95 25.70
N GLU A 87 42.60 -7.75 24.39
CA GLU A 87 42.33 -6.44 23.80
C GLU A 87 40.99 -5.96 24.34
N PRO A 88 40.85 -4.64 24.64
CA PRO A 88 39.56 -4.08 25.01
C PRO A 88 38.56 -4.51 23.94
N LEU A 89 37.46 -5.12 24.36
CA LEU A 89 36.30 -5.31 23.51
C LEU A 89 36.00 -3.95 22.91
N GLN A 90 36.27 -3.76 21.64
CA GLN A 90 35.73 -2.65 20.89
C GLN A 90 34.22 -2.82 21.03
N GLU A 91 33.58 -1.84 21.66
CA GLU A 91 32.12 -1.70 21.55
C GLU A 91 31.82 -1.74 20.06
N PRO A 92 30.81 -2.50 19.61
CA PRO A 92 30.42 -2.45 18.24
C PRO A 92 30.15 -0.97 17.93
N SER A 93 30.96 -0.39 17.06
CA SER A 93 30.61 0.85 16.42
C SER A 93 29.27 0.54 15.74
N TYR A 94 28.22 1.14 16.21
CA TYR A 94 27.00 1.27 15.43
C TYR A 94 27.39 2.17 14.25
N ASP A 95 28.03 1.57 13.27
CA ASP A 95 28.13 2.16 11.95
C ASP A 95 26.70 2.34 11.47
N ASP A 96 26.40 3.54 11.09
CA ASP A 96 25.12 4.07 10.62
C ASP A 96 24.79 3.47 9.23
N ASP A 97 24.79 2.13 9.13
CA ASP A 97 24.47 1.35 7.92
C ASP A 97 22.94 1.25 7.66
N THR A 98 22.13 2.07 8.36
CA THR A 98 20.68 2.02 8.26
C THR A 98 20.11 2.70 7.01
N GLU A 99 20.91 3.47 6.26
CA GLU A 99 20.44 4.12 5.04
C GLU A 99 20.13 3.12 3.92
N ASP A 100 20.86 2.00 3.82
CA ASP A 100 20.75 1.07 2.69
C ASP A 100 19.53 0.14 2.75
N ASN A 101 18.84 0.02 3.88
CA ASN A 101 17.76 -0.95 4.09
C ASN A 101 16.34 -0.37 4.23
N CYS A 102 16.16 0.94 4.07
CA CYS A 102 14.84 1.56 4.19
C CYS A 102 13.95 1.23 2.98
N ILE A 103 12.99 0.33 3.17
CA ILE A 103 12.04 -0.08 2.10
C ILE A 103 11.23 1.08 1.51
N GLU A 104 11.01 2.16 2.26
CA GLU A 104 10.20 3.29 1.83
C GLU A 104 10.89 4.17 0.80
N CYS A 105 12.22 4.29 0.87
CA CYS A 105 13.01 5.10 -0.05
C CYS A 105 13.93 4.29 -0.98
N TYR A 106 13.95 2.97 -0.85
CA TYR A 106 14.70 2.09 -1.75
C TYR A 106 14.24 2.27 -3.20
N ASP A 107 15.20 2.36 -4.13
CA ASP A 107 14.91 2.46 -5.57
C ASP A 107 14.66 1.08 -6.19
N PHE A 108 13.41 0.71 -6.30
CA PHE A 108 12.98 -0.54 -6.93
C PHE A 108 12.93 -0.50 -8.46
N SER A 109 13.37 0.58 -9.12
CA SER A 109 13.20 0.75 -10.58
C SER A 109 13.80 -0.42 -11.37
N ALA A 110 14.96 -0.90 -11.00
CA ALA A 110 15.62 -2.04 -11.67
C ALA A 110 14.81 -3.35 -11.50
N VAL A 111 14.28 -3.58 -10.30
CA VAL A 111 13.46 -4.76 -9.99
C VAL A 111 12.13 -4.70 -10.75
N ASP A 112 11.48 -3.54 -10.77
CA ASP A 112 10.21 -3.33 -11.47
C ASP A 112 10.38 -3.51 -12.99
N VAL A 113 11.45 -2.98 -13.58
CA VAL A 113 11.78 -3.18 -15.00
C VAL A 113 12.06 -4.64 -15.30
N HIS A 114 12.78 -5.35 -14.43
CA HIS A 114 13.04 -6.79 -14.59
C HIS A 114 11.73 -7.58 -14.59
N ALA A 115 10.87 -7.38 -13.60
CA ALA A 115 9.59 -8.09 -13.46
C ALA A 115 8.66 -7.89 -14.67
N ALA A 116 8.67 -6.70 -15.29
CA ALA A 116 7.86 -6.38 -16.47
C ALA A 116 8.28 -7.16 -17.74
N GLN A 117 9.46 -7.80 -17.77
CA GLN A 117 9.97 -8.52 -18.94
C GLN A 117 9.35 -9.92 -19.11
N PHE A 118 8.55 -10.39 -18.15
CA PHE A 118 8.00 -11.75 -18.16
C PHE A 118 6.47 -11.75 -18.38
N PRO A 119 5.97 -11.59 -19.60
CA PRO A 119 4.54 -11.72 -19.86
C PRO A 119 4.05 -13.13 -19.48
N ARG A 120 2.93 -13.22 -18.78
CA ARG A 120 2.36 -14.48 -18.26
C ARG A 120 2.32 -15.62 -19.31
N HIS A 121 1.95 -15.29 -20.55
CA HIS A 121 1.79 -16.28 -21.63
C HIS A 121 3.11 -16.85 -22.17
N THR A 122 4.25 -16.32 -21.78
CA THR A 122 5.58 -16.82 -22.20
C THR A 122 6.15 -17.86 -21.26
N LEU A 123 5.51 -18.10 -20.12
CA LEU A 123 5.97 -19.02 -19.08
C LEU A 123 5.00 -20.20 -18.97
N THR A 124 5.53 -21.38 -18.67
CA THR A 124 4.77 -22.63 -18.70
C THR A 124 4.45 -23.20 -17.33
N SER A 125 5.19 -22.79 -16.30
CA SER A 125 5.01 -23.27 -14.93
C SER A 125 5.23 -22.15 -13.90
N LEU A 126 4.71 -22.37 -12.68
CA LEU A 126 4.95 -21.48 -11.54
C LEU A 126 6.42 -21.55 -11.06
N ASP A 127 7.09 -22.71 -11.23
CA ASP A 127 8.51 -22.86 -10.88
C ASP A 127 9.39 -22.02 -11.82
N ASP A 128 9.13 -22.10 -13.13
CA ASP A 128 9.85 -21.27 -14.12
C ASP A 128 9.63 -19.79 -13.88
N LEU A 129 8.40 -19.40 -13.54
CA LEU A 129 8.06 -18.02 -13.20
C LEU A 129 8.79 -17.53 -11.95
N ALA A 130 8.72 -18.29 -10.86
CA ALA A 130 9.39 -17.95 -9.61
C ALA A 130 10.90 -17.78 -9.82
N TYR A 131 11.53 -18.73 -10.54
CA TYR A 131 12.93 -18.65 -10.87
C TYR A 131 13.26 -17.43 -11.74
N ALA A 132 12.52 -17.21 -12.82
CA ALA A 132 12.74 -16.09 -13.75
C ALA A 132 12.64 -14.73 -13.05
N LEU A 133 11.67 -14.57 -12.14
CA LEU A 133 11.47 -13.32 -11.41
C LEU A 133 12.54 -13.05 -10.37
N THR A 134 13.04 -14.09 -9.68
CA THR A 134 13.78 -13.87 -8.42
C THR A 134 15.25 -14.28 -8.48
N SER A 135 15.67 -15.10 -9.47
CA SER A 135 17.05 -15.59 -9.55
C SER A 135 18.14 -14.51 -9.65
N PRO A 136 17.92 -13.31 -10.24
CA PRO A 136 18.95 -12.27 -10.27
C PRO A 136 19.17 -11.57 -8.92
N PHE A 137 18.23 -11.70 -7.96
CA PHE A 137 18.24 -10.94 -6.71
C PHE A 137 18.71 -11.81 -5.54
N SER A 138 19.57 -11.24 -4.71
CA SER A 138 19.99 -11.85 -3.44
C SER A 138 19.09 -11.44 -2.28
N SER A 139 18.63 -10.18 -2.25
CA SER A 139 17.76 -9.62 -1.23
C SER A 139 16.36 -10.26 -1.28
N GLU A 140 15.82 -10.61 -0.10
CA GLU A 140 14.45 -11.12 0.04
C GLU A 140 13.43 -10.04 -0.33
N THR A 141 13.72 -8.79 0.00
CA THR A 141 12.90 -7.62 -0.35
C THR A 141 12.80 -7.44 -1.86
N GLU A 142 13.90 -7.55 -2.61
CA GLU A 142 13.88 -7.46 -4.07
C GLU A 142 13.12 -8.60 -4.73
N LYS A 143 13.29 -9.84 -4.23
CA LYS A 143 12.53 -11.01 -4.70
C LYS A 143 11.02 -10.82 -4.50
N ALA A 144 10.61 -10.40 -3.30
CA ALA A 144 9.21 -10.11 -2.99
C ALA A 144 8.66 -8.98 -3.87
N ARG A 145 9.46 -7.93 -4.12
CA ARG A 145 9.09 -6.81 -5.00
C ARG A 145 8.90 -7.26 -6.45
N ALA A 146 9.77 -8.12 -6.96
CA ALA A 146 9.64 -8.65 -8.32
C ALA A 146 8.32 -9.41 -8.51
N ILE A 147 7.93 -10.24 -7.52
CA ILE A 147 6.64 -10.96 -7.52
C ILE A 147 5.47 -9.97 -7.47
N PHE A 148 5.51 -8.98 -6.57
CA PHE A 148 4.49 -7.96 -6.42
C PHE A 148 4.27 -7.17 -7.72
N THR A 149 5.34 -6.73 -8.35
CA THR A 149 5.29 -5.97 -9.60
C THR A 149 4.82 -6.83 -10.76
N TRP A 150 5.24 -8.10 -10.82
CA TRP A 150 4.77 -9.03 -11.86
C TRP A 150 3.25 -9.25 -11.80
N LEU A 151 2.70 -9.41 -10.58
CA LEU A 151 1.24 -9.56 -10.38
C LEU A 151 0.48 -8.35 -10.92
N HIS A 152 0.99 -7.13 -10.71
CA HIS A 152 0.40 -5.92 -11.30
C HIS A 152 0.34 -5.98 -12.83
N HIS A 153 1.40 -6.45 -13.49
CA HIS A 153 1.46 -6.47 -14.95
C HIS A 153 0.62 -7.59 -15.59
N ASN A 154 0.42 -8.71 -14.89
CA ASN A 154 -0.03 -9.95 -15.50
C ASN A 154 -1.37 -10.48 -14.98
N ILE A 155 -1.86 -9.97 -13.85
CA ILE A 155 -3.13 -10.40 -13.26
C ILE A 155 -4.08 -9.21 -13.19
N ALA A 156 -5.28 -9.38 -13.73
CA ALA A 156 -6.36 -8.40 -13.63
C ALA A 156 -7.39 -8.82 -12.58
N TYR A 157 -8.01 -7.83 -11.91
CA TYR A 157 -9.08 -8.14 -10.97
C TYR A 157 -10.33 -8.65 -11.70
N ASP A 158 -10.84 -9.81 -11.31
CA ASP A 158 -12.05 -10.42 -11.88
C ASP A 158 -13.32 -9.73 -11.35
N ALA A 159 -13.52 -8.48 -11.81
CA ALA A 159 -14.66 -7.67 -11.43
C ALA A 159 -16.01 -8.36 -11.75
N VAL A 160 -16.07 -9.11 -12.84
CA VAL A 160 -17.31 -9.81 -13.28
C VAL A 160 -17.67 -10.89 -12.28
N SER A 161 -16.72 -11.76 -11.94
CA SER A 161 -16.96 -12.83 -10.94
C SER A 161 -17.27 -12.25 -9.56
N PHE A 162 -16.54 -11.21 -9.17
CA PHE A 162 -16.74 -10.53 -7.88
C PHE A 162 -18.15 -9.93 -7.77
N LEU A 163 -18.56 -9.10 -8.73
CA LEU A 163 -19.86 -8.42 -8.68
C LEU A 163 -21.06 -9.35 -8.89
N SER A 164 -20.87 -10.46 -9.59
CA SER A 164 -21.93 -11.48 -9.76
C SER A 164 -22.00 -12.49 -8.62
N GLY A 165 -21.02 -12.51 -7.72
CA GLY A 165 -20.91 -13.51 -6.65
C GLY A 165 -20.49 -14.91 -7.14
N ASN A 166 -20.15 -15.07 -8.42
CA ASN A 166 -19.73 -16.34 -9.02
C ASN A 166 -18.20 -16.40 -9.11
N ILE A 167 -17.56 -16.48 -7.95
CA ILE A 167 -16.10 -16.49 -7.87
C ILE A 167 -15.55 -17.78 -8.48
N ARG A 168 -14.62 -17.65 -9.44
CA ARG A 168 -13.90 -18.75 -10.07
C ARG A 168 -12.93 -19.40 -9.10
N ALA A 169 -12.31 -20.52 -9.49
CA ALA A 169 -11.21 -21.12 -8.73
C ALA A 169 -10.06 -20.10 -8.58
N GLN A 170 -9.57 -19.98 -7.34
CA GLN A 170 -8.54 -19.01 -6.93
C GLN A 170 -7.24 -19.71 -6.53
N SER A 171 -6.99 -20.96 -7.01
CA SER A 171 -5.67 -21.58 -6.78
C SER A 171 -4.58 -20.82 -7.54
N PRO A 172 -3.30 -20.90 -7.11
CA PRO A 172 -2.19 -20.28 -7.81
C PRO A 172 -2.15 -20.63 -9.32
N GLU A 173 -2.36 -21.91 -9.67
CA GLU A 173 -2.38 -22.39 -11.05
C GLU A 173 -3.56 -21.82 -11.86
N ALA A 174 -4.75 -21.75 -11.24
CA ALA A 174 -5.95 -21.19 -11.88
C ALA A 174 -5.76 -19.68 -12.12
N THR A 175 -5.21 -18.95 -11.16
CA THR A 175 -4.90 -17.52 -11.27
C THR A 175 -3.84 -17.28 -12.33
N PHE A 176 -2.74 -18.03 -12.31
CA PHE A 176 -1.68 -17.96 -13.32
C PHE A 176 -2.21 -18.28 -14.73
N SER A 177 -3.00 -19.34 -14.86
CA SER A 177 -3.55 -19.75 -16.17
C SER A 177 -4.54 -18.73 -16.75
N SER A 178 -5.45 -18.21 -15.93
CA SER A 178 -6.50 -17.30 -16.40
C SER A 178 -6.01 -15.85 -16.53
N GLY A 179 -5.06 -15.40 -15.70
CA GLY A 179 -4.70 -14.00 -15.53
C GLY A 179 -5.79 -13.16 -14.84
N LEU A 180 -6.74 -13.83 -14.18
CA LEU A 180 -7.87 -13.20 -13.49
C LEU A 180 -7.95 -13.70 -12.05
N ALA A 181 -8.11 -12.78 -11.10
CA ALA A 181 -8.25 -13.11 -9.68
C ALA A 181 -9.10 -12.09 -8.92
N VAL A 182 -9.67 -12.51 -7.79
CA VAL A 182 -10.04 -11.61 -6.70
C VAL A 182 -8.90 -11.60 -5.67
N CYS A 183 -9.05 -10.87 -4.56
CA CYS A 183 -7.99 -10.74 -3.54
C CYS A 183 -7.41 -12.08 -3.09
N GLU A 184 -8.25 -13.11 -2.93
CA GLU A 184 -7.84 -14.47 -2.55
C GLU A 184 -6.85 -15.09 -3.55
N GLY A 185 -7.06 -14.90 -4.85
CA GLY A 185 -6.17 -15.42 -5.89
C GLY A 185 -4.86 -14.64 -5.99
N TYR A 186 -4.91 -13.31 -5.82
CA TYR A 186 -3.69 -12.49 -5.73
C TYR A 186 -2.82 -12.93 -4.56
N ALA A 187 -3.40 -13.01 -3.35
CA ALA A 187 -2.68 -13.40 -2.15
C ALA A 187 -2.18 -14.86 -2.22
N GLY A 188 -2.98 -15.76 -2.80
CA GLY A 188 -2.59 -17.16 -2.99
C GLY A 188 -1.42 -17.31 -3.96
N LEU A 189 -1.48 -16.65 -5.12
CA LEU A 189 -0.40 -16.71 -6.12
C LEU A 189 0.88 -16.03 -5.62
N PHE A 190 0.75 -14.89 -4.93
CA PHE A 190 1.91 -14.24 -4.30
C PHE A 190 2.62 -15.19 -3.31
N SER A 191 1.87 -15.81 -2.38
CA SER A 191 2.42 -16.75 -1.40
C SER A 191 3.12 -17.94 -2.06
N ASP A 192 2.51 -18.52 -3.10
CA ASP A 192 3.07 -19.68 -3.79
C ASP A 192 4.39 -19.33 -4.50
N LEU A 193 4.43 -18.22 -5.23
CA LEU A 193 5.65 -17.73 -5.89
C LEU A 193 6.74 -17.37 -4.88
N ALA A 194 6.39 -16.71 -3.78
CA ALA A 194 7.32 -16.36 -2.73
C ALA A 194 7.96 -17.62 -2.10
N GLN A 195 7.16 -18.62 -1.76
CA GLN A 195 7.65 -19.88 -1.19
C GLN A 195 8.53 -20.65 -2.16
N ARG A 196 8.18 -20.72 -3.45
CA ARG A 196 9.04 -21.30 -4.51
C ARG A 196 10.37 -20.57 -4.66
N SER A 197 10.40 -19.28 -4.33
CA SER A 197 11.60 -18.43 -4.36
C SER A 197 12.41 -18.47 -3.06
N GLY A 198 12.03 -19.34 -2.10
CA GLY A 198 12.70 -19.51 -0.81
C GLY A 198 12.31 -18.50 0.26
N LEU A 199 11.31 -17.64 0.01
CA LEU A 199 10.80 -16.68 1.00
C LEU A 199 9.81 -17.33 1.96
N GLN A 200 9.75 -16.86 3.20
CA GLN A 200 8.69 -17.20 4.13
C GLN A 200 7.53 -16.25 3.93
N ALA A 201 6.40 -16.76 3.47
CA ALA A 201 5.21 -15.97 3.16
C ALA A 201 3.94 -16.68 3.62
N HIS A 202 3.02 -15.91 4.20
CA HIS A 202 1.71 -16.36 4.64
C HIS A 202 0.61 -15.55 3.96
N LYS A 203 -0.45 -16.23 3.58
CA LYS A 203 -1.70 -15.56 3.18
C LYS A 203 -2.47 -15.19 4.45
N VAL A 204 -2.88 -13.95 4.56
CA VAL A 204 -3.65 -13.39 5.68
C VAL A 204 -5.07 -13.11 5.20
N SER A 205 -6.06 -13.59 5.95
CA SER A 205 -7.48 -13.25 5.75
C SER A 205 -7.89 -12.18 6.75
N GLY A 206 -8.78 -11.28 6.33
CA GLY A 206 -9.21 -10.22 7.21
C GLY A 206 -10.29 -9.31 6.60
N HIS A 207 -10.46 -8.15 7.19
CA HIS A 207 -11.33 -7.10 6.70
C HIS A 207 -10.51 -5.97 6.06
N GLY A 208 -10.91 -5.56 4.86
CA GLY A 208 -10.35 -4.40 4.15
C GLY A 208 -11.38 -3.29 3.97
N LYS A 209 -11.03 -2.03 4.31
CA LYS A 209 -11.81 -0.83 3.98
C LYS A 209 -11.59 -0.50 2.50
N GLY A 210 -12.06 -1.39 1.61
CA GLY A 210 -11.91 -1.31 0.16
C GLY A 210 -13.18 -0.95 -0.59
N TYR A 211 -13.38 -1.55 -1.76
CA TYR A 211 -14.55 -1.31 -2.60
C TYR A 211 -15.86 -1.55 -1.85
N GLY A 212 -16.75 -0.56 -1.89
CA GLY A 212 -18.05 -0.62 -1.20
C GLY A 212 -18.02 -0.34 0.31
N TYR A 213 -16.84 -0.09 0.89
CA TYR A 213 -16.77 0.34 2.30
C TYR A 213 -17.42 1.71 2.47
N GLN A 214 -18.19 1.83 3.54
CA GLN A 214 -18.76 3.09 4.01
C GLN A 214 -18.45 3.23 5.50
N ALA A 215 -17.91 4.37 5.89
CA ALA A 215 -17.68 4.67 7.29
C ALA A 215 -18.99 4.69 8.07
N LEU A 216 -18.94 4.23 9.32
CA LEU A 216 -20.09 4.25 10.20
C LEU A 216 -20.51 5.69 10.54
N ALA A 217 -21.80 5.91 10.64
CA ALA A 217 -22.32 7.20 11.09
C ALA A 217 -21.94 7.42 12.58
N PRO A 218 -21.74 8.69 13.02
CA PRO A 218 -21.46 8.99 14.42
C PRO A 218 -22.51 8.37 15.36
N GLY A 219 -22.03 7.62 16.37
CA GLY A 219 -22.88 6.94 17.35
C GLY A 219 -23.47 5.60 16.88
N GLN A 220 -23.20 5.15 15.66
CA GLN A 220 -23.56 3.82 15.20
C GLN A 220 -22.66 2.77 15.88
N PRO A 221 -23.25 1.69 16.47
CA PRO A 221 -22.45 0.65 17.09
C PRO A 221 -21.62 -0.12 16.05
N PRO A 222 -20.45 -0.63 16.41
CA PRO A 222 -19.63 -1.45 15.52
C PRO A 222 -20.40 -2.74 15.14
N PRO A 223 -20.40 -3.12 13.84
CA PRO A 223 -20.95 -4.38 13.42
C PRO A 223 -20.08 -5.55 13.91
N PRO A 224 -20.61 -6.77 13.97
CA PRO A 224 -19.79 -7.97 14.16
C PRO A 224 -18.69 -8.05 13.11
N TYR A 225 -17.52 -8.59 13.50
CA TYR A 225 -16.43 -8.82 12.56
C TYR A 225 -16.88 -9.66 11.35
N GLN A 226 -16.44 -9.24 10.17
CA GLN A 226 -16.66 -9.97 8.93
C GLN A 226 -15.46 -9.80 8.00
N GLY A 227 -14.77 -10.90 7.67
CA GLY A 227 -13.71 -10.91 6.68
C GLY A 227 -14.25 -10.70 5.28
N ASN A 228 -13.57 -9.86 4.49
CA ASN A 228 -13.94 -9.55 3.10
C ASN A 228 -12.71 -9.39 2.18
N HIS A 229 -11.51 -9.57 2.70
CA HIS A 229 -10.27 -9.33 1.98
C HIS A 229 -9.16 -10.31 2.36
N ALA A 230 -8.15 -10.44 1.49
CA ALA A 230 -6.96 -11.24 1.72
C ALA A 230 -5.72 -10.55 1.17
N TRP A 231 -4.61 -10.70 1.88
CA TRP A 231 -3.30 -10.14 1.57
C TRP A 231 -2.17 -11.06 2.04
N ASN A 232 -0.94 -10.59 2.15
CA ASN A 232 0.20 -11.40 2.54
C ASN A 232 0.97 -10.79 3.72
N CYS A 233 1.59 -11.68 4.50
CA CYS A 233 2.64 -11.37 5.46
C CYS A 233 3.90 -12.11 5.02
N VAL A 234 5.03 -11.41 4.87
CA VAL A 234 6.26 -11.93 4.28
C VAL A 234 7.45 -11.55 5.14
N LEU A 235 8.34 -12.51 5.42
CA LEU A 235 9.63 -12.25 6.03
C LEU A 235 10.58 -11.75 4.95
N MET A 236 11.14 -10.56 5.13
CA MET A 236 12.06 -9.93 4.19
C MET A 236 13.23 -9.31 4.95
N ASP A 237 14.42 -9.82 4.67
CA ASP A 237 15.68 -9.33 5.28
C ASP A 237 15.59 -9.22 6.82
N GLY A 238 14.97 -10.23 7.45
CA GLY A 238 14.82 -10.36 8.90
C GLY A 238 13.58 -9.72 9.52
N GLU A 239 12.74 -9.00 8.75
CA GLU A 239 11.53 -8.35 9.24
C GLU A 239 10.26 -8.89 8.57
N TRP A 240 9.21 -9.10 9.37
CA TRP A 240 7.89 -9.41 8.85
C TRP A 240 7.21 -8.15 8.34
N ARG A 241 6.70 -8.20 7.11
CA ARG A 241 6.04 -7.07 6.44
C ARG A 241 4.72 -7.48 5.81
N LEU A 242 3.81 -6.52 5.70
CA LEU A 242 2.48 -6.69 5.11
C LEU A 242 2.51 -6.23 3.65
N ILE A 243 1.94 -7.04 2.76
CA ILE A 243 1.89 -6.77 1.32
C ILE A 243 0.48 -7.05 0.80
N ASP A 244 -0.12 -6.11 0.08
CA ASP A 244 -1.36 -6.33 -0.65
C ASP A 244 -1.14 -6.21 -2.16
N ALA A 245 -0.85 -7.32 -2.82
CA ALA A 245 -0.64 -7.36 -4.26
C ALA A 245 -1.93 -7.08 -5.06
N CYS A 246 -3.10 -7.30 -4.48
CA CYS A 246 -4.38 -7.01 -5.11
C CYS A 246 -4.63 -5.49 -5.25
N TRP A 247 -4.53 -4.76 -4.14
CA TRP A 247 -4.67 -3.29 -4.17
C TRP A 247 -3.44 -2.61 -4.76
N GLY A 248 -2.29 -3.27 -4.72
CA GLY A 248 -1.07 -2.86 -5.41
C GLY A 248 -1.19 -2.89 -6.92
N ALA A 249 -2.02 -3.79 -7.47
CA ALA A 249 -2.20 -3.95 -8.91
C ALA A 249 -3.21 -2.97 -9.53
N GLY A 250 -4.21 -2.51 -8.77
CA GLY A 250 -5.22 -1.60 -9.27
C GLY A 250 -6.46 -1.49 -8.38
N PHE A 251 -7.54 -0.96 -8.91
CA PHE A 251 -8.77 -0.71 -8.17
C PHE A 251 -10.03 -0.84 -9.03
N LEU A 252 -11.19 -1.02 -8.39
CA LEU A 252 -12.49 -0.95 -9.05
C LEU A 252 -12.98 0.50 -9.11
N ASN A 253 -13.35 0.94 -10.32
CA ASN A 253 -14.08 2.16 -10.56
C ASN A 253 -15.50 1.79 -11.04
N GLY A 254 -16.48 1.85 -10.15
CA GLY A 254 -17.78 1.26 -10.40
C GLY A 254 -17.67 -0.24 -10.68
N SER A 255 -18.10 -0.70 -11.84
CA SER A 255 -18.01 -2.11 -12.25
C SER A 255 -16.75 -2.46 -13.07
N THR A 256 -15.85 -1.50 -13.27
CA THR A 256 -14.69 -1.67 -14.15
C THR A 256 -13.40 -1.70 -13.35
N TYR A 257 -12.54 -2.69 -13.61
CA TYR A 257 -11.19 -2.71 -13.08
C TYR A 257 -10.31 -1.71 -13.81
N THR A 258 -9.59 -0.91 -13.05
CA THR A 258 -8.54 0.00 -13.55
C THR A 258 -7.19 -0.46 -13.02
N GLN A 259 -6.33 -0.90 -13.93
CA GLN A 259 -4.95 -1.24 -13.58
C GLN A 259 -4.19 0.02 -13.20
N SER A 260 -3.59 0.03 -12.02
CA SER A 260 -2.85 1.19 -11.50
C SER A 260 -1.85 0.73 -10.46
N PHE A 261 -0.57 0.78 -10.80
CA PHE A 261 0.48 0.36 -9.87
C PHE A 261 0.54 1.27 -8.65
N SER A 262 0.50 0.66 -7.47
CA SER A 262 0.51 1.36 -6.19
C SER A 262 1.54 0.74 -5.24
N PRO A 263 2.81 1.19 -5.31
CA PRO A 263 3.91 0.61 -4.51
C PRO A 263 3.71 0.74 -3.01
N ARG A 264 2.87 1.66 -2.54
CA ARG A 264 2.57 1.81 -1.11
C ARG A 264 2.08 0.52 -0.44
N PHE A 265 1.36 -0.33 -1.16
CA PHE A 265 0.89 -1.64 -0.65
C PHE A 265 2.00 -2.68 -0.55
N PHE A 266 3.23 -2.30 -0.86
CA PHE A 266 4.45 -3.04 -0.63
C PHE A 266 5.32 -2.37 0.45
N THR A 267 5.33 -1.04 0.53
CA THR A 267 6.28 -0.28 1.34
C THR A 267 5.70 0.33 2.62
N SER A 268 4.36 0.25 2.83
CA SER A 268 3.73 0.85 4.03
C SER A 268 4.20 0.21 5.32
N SER A 269 4.34 1.02 6.37
CA SER A 269 4.51 0.54 7.73
C SER A 269 3.28 -0.28 8.19
N PRO A 270 3.42 -1.17 9.19
CA PRO A 270 2.27 -1.88 9.77
C PRO A 270 1.17 -0.95 10.27
N ALA A 271 1.52 0.19 10.84
CA ALA A 271 0.56 1.19 11.33
C ALA A 271 -0.24 1.82 10.19
N GLU A 272 0.41 2.19 9.08
CA GLU A 272 -0.27 2.73 7.91
C GLU A 272 -1.12 1.68 7.20
N PHE A 273 -0.60 0.45 7.04
CA PHE A 273 -1.32 -0.66 6.42
C PHE A 273 -2.57 -1.02 7.21
N GLY A 274 -2.46 -1.06 8.55
CA GLY A 274 -3.54 -1.37 9.49
C GLY A 274 -4.69 -0.37 9.50
N LYS A 275 -4.52 0.87 9.03
CA LYS A 275 -5.63 1.83 8.89
C LYS A 275 -6.74 1.30 7.97
N ARG A 276 -6.40 0.44 7.01
CA ARG A 276 -7.34 -0.12 6.03
C ARG A 276 -7.43 -1.64 5.99
N HIS A 277 -6.58 -2.35 6.76
CA HIS A 277 -6.54 -3.81 6.81
C HIS A 277 -6.59 -4.27 8.27
N TYR A 278 -7.58 -5.07 8.61
CA TYR A 278 -7.73 -5.69 9.93
C TYR A 278 -7.68 -7.22 9.78
N PRO A 279 -6.62 -7.89 10.23
CA PRO A 279 -6.50 -9.34 10.08
C PRO A 279 -7.45 -10.09 11.02
N GLU A 280 -7.91 -11.27 10.60
CA GLU A 280 -8.71 -12.18 11.42
C GLU A 280 -7.92 -12.65 12.65
N ASP A 281 -6.64 -12.95 12.47
CA ASP A 281 -5.69 -13.21 13.56
C ASP A 281 -4.91 -11.93 13.87
N PRO A 282 -5.12 -11.33 15.07
CA PRO A 282 -4.48 -10.06 15.43
C PRO A 282 -2.95 -10.08 15.42
N SER A 283 -2.31 -11.26 15.50
CA SER A 283 -0.84 -11.36 15.42
C SER A 283 -0.27 -10.85 14.08
N TYR A 284 -1.09 -10.86 13.02
CA TYR A 284 -0.73 -10.31 11.72
C TYR A 284 -0.95 -8.80 11.60
N GLN A 285 -1.25 -8.08 12.66
CA GLN A 285 -1.17 -6.61 12.65
C GLN A 285 0.29 -6.14 12.60
N LEU A 286 1.23 -6.97 13.08
CA LEU A 286 2.67 -6.69 13.17
C LEU A 286 2.98 -5.40 13.95
N LEU A 287 2.11 -5.02 14.86
CA LEU A 287 2.30 -3.90 15.77
C LEU A 287 3.06 -4.37 17.01
N SER A 288 3.96 -3.54 17.51
CA SER A 288 4.81 -3.77 18.66
C SER A 288 4.98 -2.46 19.43
N GLU A 289 5.67 -2.46 20.57
CA GLU A 289 5.99 -1.22 21.30
C GLU A 289 6.61 -0.14 20.40
N GLU A 290 7.37 -0.55 19.38
CA GLU A 290 8.00 0.33 18.39
C GLU A 290 7.03 0.82 17.31
N HIS A 291 6.07 -0.04 16.88
CA HIS A 291 5.16 0.23 15.76
C HIS A 291 3.72 0.53 16.21
N GLY A 292 3.45 0.62 17.50
CA GLY A 292 2.15 0.90 18.10
C GLY A 292 1.45 -0.33 18.69
N GLU A 293 0.50 -0.10 19.57
CA GLU A 293 -0.30 -1.15 20.19
C GLU A 293 -1.29 -1.79 19.21
N PRO A 294 -1.55 -3.11 19.31
CA PRO A 294 -2.57 -3.78 18.52
C PRO A 294 -3.95 -3.13 18.68
N VAL A 295 -4.63 -2.95 17.58
CA VAL A 295 -5.94 -2.28 17.50
C VAL A 295 -7.04 -3.33 17.60
N SER A 296 -8.12 -3.04 18.37
CA SER A 296 -9.31 -3.90 18.42
C SER A 296 -10.14 -3.77 17.15
N TRP A 297 -11.05 -4.75 16.89
CA TRP A 297 -11.99 -4.65 15.77
C TRP A 297 -12.86 -3.41 15.87
N GLU A 298 -13.33 -3.11 17.07
CA GLU A 298 -14.16 -1.97 17.37
C GLU A 298 -13.44 -0.65 17.07
N ASP A 299 -12.20 -0.51 17.52
CA ASP A 299 -11.41 0.69 17.25
C ASP A 299 -11.10 0.84 15.77
N TYR A 300 -10.71 -0.26 15.10
CA TYR A 300 -10.45 -0.24 13.66
C TYR A 300 -11.67 0.22 12.86
N ILE A 301 -12.85 -0.38 13.10
CA ILE A 301 -14.03 -0.09 12.28
C ILE A 301 -14.67 1.28 12.59
N LEU A 302 -14.49 1.76 13.83
CA LEU A 302 -14.98 3.08 14.27
C LEU A 302 -14.00 4.20 13.89
N THR A 303 -12.72 3.88 13.67
CA THR A 303 -11.74 4.90 13.26
C THR A 303 -12.13 5.43 11.89
N PRO A 304 -12.40 6.74 11.74
CA PRO A 304 -12.74 7.33 10.46
C PRO A 304 -11.56 7.21 9.49
N GLU A 305 -11.86 7.12 8.21
CA GLU A 305 -10.84 7.33 7.19
C GLU A 305 -10.29 8.76 7.32
N GLY A 306 -8.99 8.92 7.06
CA GLY A 306 -8.37 10.24 7.03
C GLY A 306 -8.91 11.12 5.88
N PRO A 307 -8.31 12.28 5.65
CA PRO A 307 -8.68 13.14 4.55
C PRO A 307 -8.49 12.43 3.20
N GLN A 308 -9.18 12.90 2.17
CA GLN A 308 -9.05 12.33 0.83
C GLN A 308 -7.65 12.56 0.28
N LEU A 309 -6.88 11.49 0.06
CA LEU A 309 -5.58 11.53 -0.58
C LEU A 309 -5.72 11.29 -2.08
N PHE A 310 -5.12 12.17 -2.88
CA PHE A 310 -5.04 12.00 -4.33
C PHE A 310 -3.76 11.23 -4.72
N ARG A 311 -3.73 10.67 -5.93
CA ARG A 311 -2.62 9.85 -6.42
C ARG A 311 -1.26 10.54 -6.24
N ASP A 312 -1.19 11.82 -6.57
CA ASP A 312 0.07 12.56 -6.60
C ASP A 312 0.66 12.81 -5.19
N PHE A 313 -0.14 12.65 -4.13
CA PHE A 313 0.36 12.64 -2.75
C PHE A 313 1.51 11.64 -2.55
N TYR A 314 1.35 10.45 -3.13
CA TYR A 314 2.36 9.39 -3.04
C TYR A 314 3.51 9.60 -4.04
N THR A 315 3.28 10.25 -5.17
CA THR A 315 4.35 10.52 -6.16
C THR A 315 5.34 11.57 -5.69
N VAL A 316 4.90 12.49 -4.84
CA VAL A 316 5.80 13.48 -4.17
C VAL A 316 6.35 12.96 -2.84
N ASN A 317 6.16 11.67 -2.55
CA ASN A 317 6.71 10.96 -1.39
C ASN A 317 6.33 11.56 -0.03
N LEU A 318 5.08 12.02 0.14
CA LEU A 318 4.57 12.48 1.42
C LEU A 318 4.07 11.30 2.27
N SER A 319 4.19 11.44 3.59
CA SER A 319 3.74 10.45 4.57
C SER A 319 2.26 10.67 4.93
N PRO A 320 1.39 9.66 4.75
CA PRO A 320 0.03 9.73 5.26
C PRO A 320 -0.03 9.52 6.79
N GLU A 321 1.01 8.95 7.39
CA GLU A 321 1.10 8.70 8.83
C GLU A 321 1.28 10.02 9.61
N PHE A 322 2.14 10.92 9.09
CA PHE A 322 2.45 12.20 9.72
C PHE A 322 1.64 13.37 9.15
N LEU A 323 0.61 13.08 8.33
CA LEU A 323 -0.28 14.11 7.79
C LEU A 323 -1.20 14.67 8.87
N GLN A 324 -1.18 15.97 9.04
CA GLN A 324 -2.11 16.71 9.92
C GLN A 324 -2.85 17.80 9.17
N PRO A 325 -4.16 18.02 9.45
CA PRO A 325 -5.03 17.25 10.35
C PRO A 325 -5.32 15.84 9.83
N ALA A 326 -5.31 14.84 10.73
CA ALA A 326 -5.62 13.46 10.39
C ALA A 326 -7.14 13.22 10.16
N SER A 327 -8.00 14.09 10.70
CA SER A 327 -9.45 14.04 10.49
C SER A 327 -9.81 14.49 9.07
N PRO A 328 -10.77 13.83 8.39
CA PRO A 328 -11.28 14.28 7.10
C PRO A 328 -12.11 15.57 7.19
N HIS A 329 -12.59 15.92 8.40
CA HIS A 329 -13.43 17.07 8.66
C HIS A 329 -12.74 18.08 9.55
N LEU A 330 -12.86 19.36 9.18
CA LEU A 330 -12.34 20.51 9.92
C LEU A 330 -13.51 21.34 10.47
N ASN A 331 -13.35 21.88 11.66
CA ASN A 331 -14.35 22.75 12.26
C ASN A 331 -14.25 24.17 11.68
N GLY A 332 -15.32 24.64 11.02
CA GLY A 332 -15.39 25.99 10.49
C GLY A 332 -15.32 27.03 11.61
N GLY A 333 -14.68 28.16 11.34
CA GLY A 333 -14.48 29.24 12.31
C GLY A 333 -13.33 29.01 13.31
N GLN A 334 -12.66 27.85 13.27
CA GLN A 334 -11.51 27.54 14.12
C GLN A 334 -10.21 27.58 13.30
N PRO A 335 -9.05 27.93 13.91
CA PRO A 335 -7.76 27.74 13.26
C PRO A 335 -7.44 26.24 13.16
N ALA A 336 -6.86 25.82 12.02
CA ALA A 336 -6.31 24.49 11.83
C ALA A 336 -4.84 24.59 11.42
N SER A 337 -4.03 23.71 12.01
CA SER A 337 -2.61 23.57 11.68
C SER A 337 -2.40 22.40 10.75
N PHE A 338 -1.77 22.65 9.62
CA PHE A 338 -1.47 21.65 8.60
C PHE A 338 0.02 21.33 8.65
N HIS A 339 0.35 20.05 8.72
CA HIS A 339 1.71 19.53 8.72
C HIS A 339 1.85 18.42 7.70
N ILE A 340 2.93 18.42 6.95
CA ILE A 340 3.29 17.35 6.01
C ILE A 340 4.77 17.04 6.15
N PHE A 341 5.11 15.76 5.93
CA PHE A 341 6.47 15.23 6.01
C PHE A 341 6.72 14.27 4.86
N LYS A 342 7.96 14.00 4.54
CA LYS A 342 8.35 12.90 3.65
C LYS A 342 8.07 11.54 4.32
N ARG A 343 7.99 10.48 3.51
CA ARG A 343 7.65 9.13 3.99
C ARG A 343 8.64 8.59 5.01
N CYS A 344 9.91 8.89 4.85
CA CYS A 344 10.93 8.48 5.80
C CYS A 344 11.98 9.59 5.99
N GLN A 345 12.77 9.47 7.05
CA GLN A 345 13.82 10.42 7.41
C GLN A 345 14.98 10.47 6.41
N HIS A 346 15.22 9.39 5.63
CA HIS A 346 16.28 9.32 4.63
C HIS A 346 15.93 10.08 3.34
N MET A 347 14.65 10.38 3.12
CA MET A 347 14.22 11.19 1.98
C MET A 347 14.60 12.66 2.18
N SER A 348 14.55 13.41 1.09
CA SER A 348 14.82 14.84 1.13
C SER A 348 13.96 15.54 2.17
N THR A 349 14.63 16.31 3.04
CA THR A 349 13.99 17.22 4.00
C THR A 349 13.36 18.40 3.27
N ALA A 350 12.60 19.23 3.99
CA ALA A 350 12.03 20.46 3.44
C ALA A 350 13.06 21.36 2.76
N GLU A 351 14.31 21.36 3.23
CA GLU A 351 15.42 22.14 2.66
C GLU A 351 15.90 21.60 1.30
N LYS A 352 15.77 20.29 1.08
CA LYS A 352 16.21 19.60 -0.15
C LYS A 352 15.06 19.33 -1.12
N ASP A 353 13.81 19.44 -0.67
CA ASP A 353 12.66 19.30 -1.54
C ASP A 353 12.48 20.54 -2.42
N ASN A 354 12.39 20.33 -3.71
CA ASN A 354 12.28 21.38 -4.71
C ASN A 354 10.84 21.77 -5.05
N HIS A 355 9.84 21.30 -4.28
CA HIS A 355 8.44 21.63 -4.52
C HIS A 355 7.93 22.75 -3.61
N VAL A 356 7.02 23.55 -4.13
CA VAL A 356 6.23 24.50 -3.32
C VAL A 356 4.90 23.84 -3.00
N TYR A 357 4.64 23.58 -1.72
CA TYR A 357 3.36 23.10 -1.20
C TYR A 357 2.55 24.29 -0.69
N PHE A 358 1.24 24.28 -0.96
CA PHE A 358 0.35 25.34 -0.51
C PHE A 358 -1.08 24.80 -0.27
N LEU A 359 -1.82 25.49 0.60
CA LEU A 359 -3.25 25.26 0.75
C LEU A 359 -4.01 26.13 -0.25
N HIS A 360 -4.95 25.52 -0.95
CA HIS A 360 -5.97 26.23 -1.73
C HIS A 360 -7.27 26.23 -0.92
N HIS A 361 -7.66 27.39 -0.40
CA HIS A 361 -8.85 27.59 0.43
C HIS A 361 -9.37 29.01 0.21
N ASP A 362 -10.71 29.14 0.03
CA ASP A 362 -11.38 30.42 -0.21
C ASP A 362 -10.69 31.30 -1.27
N ASN A 363 -10.43 30.72 -2.43
CA ASN A 363 -9.70 31.35 -3.54
C ASN A 363 -8.29 31.87 -3.19
N SER A 364 -7.80 31.56 -2.01
CA SER A 364 -6.45 31.91 -1.55
C SER A 364 -5.49 30.73 -1.75
N GLN A 365 -4.25 31.07 -2.05
CA GLN A 365 -3.12 30.12 -2.17
C GLN A 365 -2.12 30.45 -1.06
N ILE A 366 -2.13 29.65 0.00
CA ILE A 366 -1.37 29.92 1.24
C ILE A 366 -0.23 28.90 1.32
N PRO A 367 1.04 29.32 1.14
CA PRO A 367 2.16 28.39 1.13
C PRO A 367 2.40 27.78 2.51
N LEU A 368 2.80 26.50 2.54
CA LEU A 368 3.40 25.88 3.68
C LEU A 368 4.88 26.28 3.75
N LEU A 369 5.38 26.50 4.95
CA LEU A 369 6.77 26.85 5.20
C LEU A 369 7.52 25.67 5.83
N PRO A 370 8.80 25.50 5.51
CA PRO A 370 9.65 24.55 6.23
C PRO A 370 9.59 24.79 7.74
N ASN A 371 9.50 23.72 8.52
CA ASN A 371 9.48 23.75 9.97
C ASN A 371 10.76 23.13 10.57
N ALA A 372 10.94 23.27 11.88
CA ALA A 372 12.11 22.78 12.59
C ALA A 372 12.20 21.23 12.66
N GLU A 373 11.10 20.54 12.35
CA GLU A 373 10.99 19.08 12.39
C GLU A 373 11.35 18.43 11.04
N GLY A 374 11.78 19.24 10.05
CA GLY A 374 12.16 18.75 8.73
C GLY A 374 11.01 18.60 7.73
N GLY A 375 9.80 18.99 8.11
CA GLY A 375 8.62 19.02 7.24
C GLY A 375 8.19 20.43 6.87
N TRP A 376 6.92 20.57 6.46
CA TRP A 376 6.30 21.87 6.15
C TRP A 376 5.04 22.05 6.97
N SER A 377 4.77 23.28 7.36
CA SER A 377 3.57 23.58 8.12
C SER A 377 3.00 24.95 7.81
N VAL A 378 1.70 25.11 8.10
CA VAL A 378 0.98 26.38 8.11
C VAL A 378 -0.24 26.27 9.01
N THR A 379 -0.59 27.36 9.70
CA THR A 379 -1.85 27.46 10.45
C THR A 379 -2.71 28.53 9.81
N ILE A 380 -3.96 28.19 9.51
CA ILE A 380 -4.92 29.11 8.91
C ILE A 380 -6.25 29.11 9.67
N PRO A 381 -7.00 30.22 9.69
CA PRO A 381 -8.42 30.17 10.05
C PRO A 381 -9.17 29.40 8.96
N VAL A 382 -9.98 28.42 9.36
CA VAL A 382 -10.75 27.60 8.43
C VAL A 382 -12.16 28.19 8.33
N ILE A 383 -12.56 28.55 7.14
CA ILE A 383 -13.93 29.01 6.85
C ILE A 383 -14.68 27.90 6.10
N LYS A 384 -15.97 28.06 5.89
CA LYS A 384 -16.81 27.09 5.18
C LYS A 384 -16.28 26.80 3.77
N GLY A 385 -16.29 25.55 3.39
CA GLY A 385 -15.84 25.06 2.07
C GLY A 385 -14.75 24.00 2.20
N ASP A 386 -14.14 23.61 1.09
CA ASP A 386 -13.05 22.63 1.07
C ASP A 386 -11.69 23.31 1.32
N VAL A 387 -10.81 22.61 1.99
CA VAL A 387 -9.38 22.93 2.06
C VAL A 387 -8.63 21.87 1.26
N LYS A 388 -7.78 22.29 0.33
CA LYS A 388 -6.98 21.37 -0.48
C LYS A 388 -5.48 21.68 -0.33
N LEU A 389 -4.71 20.67 0.01
CA LEU A 389 -3.26 20.74 -0.14
C LEU A 389 -2.91 20.49 -1.61
N CYS A 390 -2.07 21.35 -2.16
CA CYS A 390 -1.61 21.28 -3.53
C CYS A 390 -0.09 21.46 -3.59
N TYR A 391 0.52 21.05 -4.73
CA TYR A 391 1.87 21.46 -5.07
C TYR A 391 1.89 22.17 -6.43
N LEU A 392 2.80 23.12 -6.58
CA LEU A 392 2.97 23.86 -7.82
C LEU A 392 3.67 22.98 -8.87
N GLN A 393 3.03 22.77 -10.03
CA GLN A 393 3.60 22.02 -11.15
C GLN A 393 4.32 22.93 -12.14
N THR A 394 3.66 24.02 -12.57
CA THR A 394 4.25 24.94 -13.54
C THR A 394 4.04 26.38 -13.14
N LEU A 395 5.01 27.23 -13.52
CA LEU A 395 4.92 28.68 -13.46
C LEU A 395 5.26 29.26 -14.85
N ASN A 396 4.34 29.99 -15.44
CA ASN A 396 4.45 30.55 -16.80
C ASN A 396 4.81 29.48 -17.87
N GLY A 397 4.26 28.26 -17.70
CA GLY A 397 4.48 27.14 -18.63
C GLY A 397 5.81 26.38 -18.43
N CYS A 398 6.66 26.79 -17.51
CA CYS A 398 7.89 26.09 -17.13
C CYS A 398 7.67 25.22 -15.89
N ASP A 399 8.44 24.12 -15.76
CA ASP A 399 8.46 23.31 -14.54
C ASP A 399 8.76 24.18 -13.33
N ALA A 400 7.98 24.03 -12.26
CA ALA A 400 8.10 24.83 -11.05
C ALA A 400 9.04 24.25 -10.00
N LYS A 401 9.74 23.13 -10.28
CA LYS A 401 10.77 22.62 -9.37
C LYS A 401 11.87 23.64 -9.13
N GLY A 402 12.23 23.85 -7.88
CA GLY A 402 13.24 24.82 -7.48
C GLY A 402 12.74 26.27 -7.35
N ILE A 403 11.45 26.52 -7.59
CA ILE A 403 10.83 27.84 -7.31
C ILE A 403 10.77 28.04 -5.79
N SER A 404 11.24 29.20 -5.33
CA SER A 404 11.13 29.54 -3.91
C SER A 404 9.71 29.95 -3.52
N VAL A 405 9.35 29.78 -2.25
CA VAL A 405 8.06 30.26 -1.69
C VAL A 405 7.87 31.75 -1.97
N ARG A 406 8.94 32.56 -1.91
CA ARG A 406 8.88 34.00 -2.22
C ARG A 406 8.49 34.27 -3.67
N GLN A 407 9.06 33.51 -4.62
CA GLN A 407 8.73 33.63 -6.04
C GLN A 407 7.28 33.22 -6.28
N PHE A 408 6.84 32.08 -5.69
CA PHE A 408 5.46 31.64 -5.75
C PHE A 408 4.50 32.72 -5.24
N THR A 409 4.71 33.22 -4.03
CA THR A 409 3.83 34.22 -3.41
C THR A 409 3.75 35.51 -4.25
N SER A 410 4.87 35.97 -4.81
CA SER A 410 4.88 37.16 -5.67
C SER A 410 4.21 36.99 -7.03
N SER A 411 4.03 35.73 -7.45
CA SER A 411 3.42 35.34 -8.72
C SER A 411 1.89 35.09 -8.63
N ILE A 412 1.34 34.97 -7.41
CA ILE A 412 -0.11 34.77 -7.20
C ILE A 412 -0.91 35.91 -7.85
N GLY A 413 -1.87 35.56 -8.71
CA GLY A 413 -2.71 36.51 -9.42
C GLY A 413 -2.02 37.32 -10.53
N ARG A 414 -0.72 37.05 -10.79
CA ARG A 414 0.08 37.79 -11.80
C ARG A 414 0.67 36.89 -12.89
N SER A 415 0.82 35.61 -12.61
CA SER A 415 1.44 34.64 -13.51
C SER A 415 0.52 33.46 -13.74
N ALA A 416 0.63 32.84 -14.92
CA ALA A 416 -0.05 31.57 -15.20
C ALA A 416 0.60 30.46 -14.35
N MET A 417 -0.24 29.71 -13.62
CA MET A 417 0.21 28.60 -12.77
C MET A 417 -0.66 27.37 -13.01
N SER A 418 -0.04 26.18 -12.97
CA SER A 418 -0.75 24.93 -12.78
C SER A 418 -0.30 24.25 -11.49
N TRP A 419 -1.23 23.55 -10.88
CA TRP A 419 -0.98 22.80 -9.64
C TRP A 419 -1.78 21.52 -9.60
N GLN A 420 -1.35 20.60 -8.79
CA GLN A 420 -2.02 19.34 -8.57
C GLN A 420 -2.45 19.21 -7.10
N GLY A 421 -3.67 18.73 -6.89
CA GLY A 421 -4.17 18.43 -5.55
C GLY A 421 -3.53 17.18 -4.97
N LEU A 422 -3.18 17.24 -3.70
CA LEU A 422 -2.58 16.15 -2.94
C LEU A 422 -3.53 15.59 -1.88
N VAL A 423 -4.22 16.48 -1.15
CA VAL A 423 -5.14 16.14 -0.06
C VAL A 423 -6.35 17.05 -0.11
N ALA A 424 -7.52 16.55 0.28
CA ALA A 424 -8.71 17.37 0.50
C ALA A 424 -9.36 17.09 1.86
N TRP A 425 -9.73 18.17 2.54
CA TRP A 425 -10.51 18.17 3.78
C TRP A 425 -11.83 18.88 3.54
N SER A 426 -12.91 18.40 4.16
CA SER A 426 -14.21 19.07 4.18
C SER A 426 -14.33 19.90 5.44
N VAL A 427 -14.88 21.11 5.33
CA VAL A 427 -15.15 22.00 6.48
C VAL A 427 -16.62 21.87 6.87
N ILE A 428 -16.90 21.57 8.14
CA ILE A 428 -18.21 21.38 8.74
C ILE A 428 -18.54 22.49 9.74
#